data_2fe61f78ef3593e609bbab9e1ed38de7
#
_entry.id   2fe61f78ef3593e609bbab9e1ed38de7
#
_cell.length_a   1.000
_cell.length_b   1.000
_cell.length_c   1.000
_cell.angle_alpha   90.00
_cell.angle_beta   90.00
_cell.angle_gamma   90.00
#
_symmetry.space_group_name_H-M   'P 1'
#
loop_
_entity.id
_entity.type
_entity.pdbx_description
1 polymer ?
#
loop_
_entity_poly.entity_id
_entity_poly.type
_entity_poly.pdbx_seq_one_letter_code
_entity_poly.pdbx_strand_id
1 'polypeptide(L)'
;FQYLGTYSFGGYNLLISFDESGNAKIAGESADPDKSVTSLYSLIQSAGPVLTFDSYNEIMHLFSEPLKGYAGEFQFTIMSAAPDKVILSGTKTRNTIVLVPMPKEQAWSDYLKAVIKTQEDIFLGTFHLKVNGKEIGSVMQDKNVFTLTYAGAGELDAKKEIPFVYTSDGIELYEPLTIGGVTMSRFKADTEDVSYVCTDANVDAKFEAFYPEGYRFYDQLIGTYKLGNTTVKVINNPDNKTYTITGFYSQGTIQAEYMRSLGTLSIKFQYLGTYSGYFIYLCGWDTVAGYYTWMEGTGMNGVNSKDEPLTISFTDNGIWGDNSIDSFLAFAFEGQPPTSSNGYAALQRIIKPVLVKQD
;
A
#
# COMPACT_ATOMS: atom_id res chain seq x y z
N PHE A 1 10.12 -7.38 4.97
CA PHE A 1 10.73 -6.07 5.21
C PHE A 1 9.80 -5.27 6.13
N GLN A 2 10.21 -4.97 7.34
CA GLN A 2 9.44 -4.16 8.28
C GLN A 2 10.10 -2.78 8.40
N TYR A 3 9.36 -1.72 8.18
CA TYR A 3 9.79 -0.35 8.43
C TYR A 3 9.22 0.13 9.78
N LEU A 4 10.09 0.47 10.72
CA LEU A 4 9.71 1.07 12.00
C LEU A 4 9.85 2.59 11.89
N GLY A 5 8.75 3.29 11.76
CA GLY A 5 8.68 4.75 11.65
C GLY A 5 7.26 5.22 11.45
N THR A 6 7.07 6.50 11.12
CA THR A 6 5.77 7.11 10.81
C THR A 6 5.07 6.45 9.60
N TYR A 7 5.81 5.65 8.82
CA TYR A 7 5.32 4.92 7.64
C TYR A 7 5.58 3.43 7.80
N SER A 8 4.71 2.74 8.52
CA SER A 8 4.77 1.28 8.60
C SER A 8 4.06 0.68 7.38
N PHE A 9 4.82 0.02 6.49
CA PHE A 9 4.25 -0.65 5.32
C PHE A 9 3.98 -2.14 5.59
N GLY A 10 4.41 -2.67 6.74
CA GLY A 10 4.39 -4.09 7.04
C GLY A 10 5.46 -4.88 6.29
N GLY A 11 5.28 -6.18 6.12
CA GLY A 11 6.23 -7.09 5.50
C GLY A 11 5.98 -7.34 4.03
N TYR A 12 7.07 -7.52 3.28
CA TYR A 12 7.04 -7.89 1.87
C TYR A 12 7.95 -9.07 1.61
N ASN A 13 7.54 -9.97 0.72
CA ASN A 13 8.36 -11.09 0.31
C ASN A 13 9.44 -10.66 -0.68
N LEU A 14 10.70 -10.95 -0.33
CA LEU A 14 11.84 -10.90 -1.22
C LEU A 14 12.48 -12.29 -1.26
N LEU A 15 12.62 -12.86 -2.44
CA LEU A 15 13.29 -14.12 -2.69
C LEU A 15 14.69 -13.82 -3.20
N ILE A 16 15.70 -14.37 -2.52
CA ILE A 16 17.09 -14.05 -2.82
C ILE A 16 17.91 -15.34 -2.93
N SER A 17 18.71 -15.48 -3.98
CA SER A 17 19.76 -16.48 -4.06
C SER A 17 21.11 -15.80 -4.25
N PHE A 18 22.11 -16.30 -3.55
CA PHE A 18 23.49 -15.82 -3.60
C PHE A 18 24.35 -16.84 -4.30
N ASP A 19 25.31 -16.40 -5.12
CA ASP A 19 26.35 -17.24 -5.71
C ASP A 19 27.76 -16.89 -5.17
N GLU A 20 28.72 -17.78 -5.39
CA GLU A 20 30.09 -17.60 -4.94
C GLU A 20 30.84 -16.49 -5.71
N SER A 21 30.29 -16.03 -6.84
CA SER A 21 30.84 -14.95 -7.65
C SER A 21 30.42 -13.56 -7.20
N GLY A 22 29.65 -13.47 -6.10
CA GLY A 22 29.16 -12.20 -5.54
C GLY A 22 27.89 -11.68 -6.21
N ASN A 23 27.14 -12.54 -6.93
CA ASN A 23 25.84 -12.14 -7.48
C ASN A 23 24.69 -12.55 -6.55
N ALA A 24 23.73 -11.66 -6.42
CA ALA A 24 22.44 -11.90 -5.82
C ALA A 24 21.35 -11.83 -6.88
N LYS A 25 20.62 -12.92 -7.10
CA LYS A 25 19.41 -12.95 -7.91
C LYS A 25 18.23 -12.67 -6.98
N ILE A 26 17.38 -11.70 -7.32
CA ILE A 26 16.31 -11.21 -6.46
C ILE A 26 15.00 -11.18 -7.25
N ALA A 27 13.92 -11.65 -6.61
CA ALA A 27 12.54 -11.48 -7.03
C ALA A 27 11.71 -11.00 -5.84
N GLY A 28 10.54 -10.41 -6.06
CA GLY A 28 9.70 -9.88 -4.98
C GLY A 28 8.26 -9.68 -5.39
N GLU A 29 7.35 -9.74 -4.43
CA GLU A 29 5.91 -9.59 -4.66
C GLU A 29 5.48 -8.20 -5.13
N SER A 30 6.33 -7.19 -4.95
CA SER A 30 6.11 -5.82 -5.43
C SER A 30 6.48 -5.61 -6.90
N ALA A 31 7.01 -6.65 -7.56
CA ALA A 31 7.36 -6.68 -8.98
C ALA A 31 6.53 -7.73 -9.72
N ASP A 32 6.72 -7.83 -11.04
CA ASP A 32 6.15 -8.94 -11.82
C ASP A 32 6.65 -10.28 -11.22
N PRO A 33 5.77 -11.22 -10.84
CA PRO A 33 6.15 -12.48 -10.21
C PRO A 33 7.02 -13.38 -11.09
N ASP A 34 7.00 -13.18 -12.40
CA ASP A 34 7.86 -13.88 -13.36
C ASP A 34 9.22 -13.19 -13.54
N LYS A 35 9.41 -12.01 -12.96
CA LYS A 35 10.62 -11.20 -13.08
C LYS A 35 11.60 -11.47 -11.95
N SER A 36 12.89 -11.54 -12.30
CA SER A 36 13.98 -11.51 -11.33
C SER A 36 15.13 -10.66 -11.88
N VAL A 37 15.84 -10.00 -10.98
CA VAL A 37 16.98 -9.13 -11.32
C VAL A 37 18.22 -9.62 -10.58
N THR A 38 19.34 -9.72 -11.30
CA THR A 38 20.62 -10.09 -10.72
C THR A 38 21.50 -8.85 -10.56
N SER A 39 22.08 -8.68 -9.39
CA SER A 39 22.99 -7.58 -9.05
C SER A 39 24.13 -8.08 -8.16
N LEU A 40 25.14 -7.27 -7.95
CA LEU A 40 26.24 -7.63 -7.05
C LEU A 40 25.84 -7.41 -5.59
N TYR A 41 26.31 -8.31 -4.72
CA TYR A 41 26.32 -8.14 -3.28
C TYR A 41 27.74 -8.22 -2.74
N SER A 42 27.94 -7.65 -1.56
CA SER A 42 29.22 -7.74 -0.84
C SER A 42 28.98 -8.05 0.63
N LEU A 43 29.94 -8.73 1.24
CA LEU A 43 30.06 -8.88 2.68
C LEU A 43 31.22 -8.01 3.14
N ILE A 44 30.94 -6.97 3.89
CA ILE A 44 31.94 -6.03 4.39
C ILE A 44 32.03 -6.06 5.90
N GLN A 45 33.19 -5.71 6.45
CA GLN A 45 33.38 -5.54 7.88
C GLN A 45 33.26 -4.06 8.23
N SER A 46 32.27 -3.73 9.06
CA SER A 46 32.07 -2.40 9.64
C SER A 46 32.03 -2.52 11.17
N ALA A 47 31.00 -2.01 11.85
CA ALA A 47 30.74 -2.30 13.28
C ALA A 47 30.24 -3.74 13.54
N GLY A 48 30.40 -4.63 12.58
CA GLY A 48 30.00 -6.02 12.50
C GLY A 48 29.99 -6.45 11.03
N PRO A 49 29.67 -7.72 10.71
CA PRO A 49 29.51 -8.16 9.34
C PRO A 49 28.26 -7.53 8.72
N VAL A 50 28.41 -6.91 7.56
CA VAL A 50 27.32 -6.24 6.84
C VAL A 50 27.15 -6.85 5.48
N LEU A 51 25.92 -7.25 5.15
CA LEU A 51 25.49 -7.60 3.80
C LEU A 51 25.04 -6.31 3.10
N THR A 52 25.60 -6.02 1.93
CA THR A 52 25.23 -4.84 1.14
C THR A 52 24.96 -5.21 -0.33
N PHE A 53 23.98 -4.54 -0.93
CA PHE A 53 23.61 -4.68 -2.34
C PHE A 53 24.10 -3.43 -3.09
N ASP A 54 25.37 -3.42 -3.46
CA ASP A 54 26.08 -2.23 -3.97
C ASP A 54 25.69 -1.83 -5.39
N SER A 55 25.25 -2.80 -6.21
CA SER A 55 24.73 -2.52 -7.54
C SER A 55 23.22 -2.28 -7.48
N TYR A 56 22.74 -1.28 -8.24
CA TYR A 56 21.32 -1.01 -8.32
C TYR A 56 20.54 -2.24 -8.77
N ASN A 57 19.51 -2.57 -8.00
CA ASN A 57 18.57 -3.63 -8.26
C ASN A 57 17.18 -3.06 -8.01
N GLU A 58 16.37 -2.91 -9.04
CA GLU A 58 15.06 -2.24 -8.96
C GLU A 58 14.08 -2.89 -7.97
N ILE A 59 14.25 -4.18 -7.66
CA ILE A 59 13.41 -4.90 -6.70
C ILE A 59 13.92 -4.64 -5.27
N MET A 60 15.22 -4.81 -5.02
CA MET A 60 15.82 -4.59 -3.71
C MET A 60 15.79 -3.12 -3.29
N HIS A 61 16.06 -2.21 -4.24
CA HIS A 61 16.15 -0.77 -3.97
C HIS A 61 14.79 -0.06 -4.02
N LEU A 62 13.71 -0.75 -4.41
CA LEU A 62 12.36 -0.16 -4.46
C LEU A 62 12.03 0.61 -3.19
N PHE A 63 12.26 0.01 -2.03
CA PHE A 63 11.94 0.61 -0.73
C PHE A 63 12.96 1.63 -0.24
N SER A 64 14.04 1.86 -0.96
CA SER A 64 15.07 2.88 -0.67
C SER A 64 15.01 4.09 -1.61
N GLU A 65 14.03 4.14 -2.52
CA GLU A 65 13.88 5.23 -3.48
C GLU A 65 13.19 6.46 -2.85
N PRO A 66 13.91 7.58 -2.60
CA PRO A 66 13.35 8.75 -1.93
C PRO A 66 12.21 9.41 -2.72
N LEU A 67 12.27 9.36 -4.06
CA LEU A 67 11.25 9.94 -4.95
C LEU A 67 9.90 9.23 -4.86
N LYS A 68 9.88 8.00 -4.35
CA LYS A 68 8.64 7.22 -4.08
C LYS A 68 8.15 7.36 -2.63
N GLY A 69 8.78 8.24 -1.84
CA GLY A 69 8.44 8.44 -0.43
C GLY A 69 8.90 7.32 0.50
N TYR A 70 9.72 6.37 -0.01
CA TYR A 70 10.24 5.28 0.80
C TYR A 70 11.59 5.67 1.42
N ALA A 71 11.80 5.28 2.68
CA ALA A 71 13.03 5.55 3.43
C ALA A 71 13.75 4.27 3.85
N GLY A 72 13.54 3.18 3.12
CA GLY A 72 14.20 1.90 3.33
C GLY A 72 15.69 1.91 3.00
N GLU A 73 16.31 0.76 3.04
CA GLU A 73 17.75 0.58 2.86
C GLU A 73 18.10 -0.73 2.15
N PHE A 74 19.35 -0.82 1.73
CA PHE A 74 19.91 -1.98 1.04
C PHE A 74 21.20 -2.48 1.70
N GLN A 75 21.48 -2.06 2.94
CA GLN A 75 22.60 -2.49 3.76
C GLN A 75 22.12 -3.02 5.10
N PHE A 76 22.59 -4.20 5.50
CA PHE A 76 22.07 -4.91 6.65
C PHE A 76 23.20 -5.52 7.47
N THR A 77 23.24 -5.22 8.77
CA THR A 77 24.13 -5.92 9.72
C THR A 77 23.62 -7.34 9.92
N ILE A 78 24.48 -8.34 9.78
CA ILE A 78 24.16 -9.73 10.08
C ILE A 78 24.21 -9.92 11.59
N MET A 79 23.04 -10.11 12.19
CA MET A 79 22.91 -10.32 13.64
C MET A 79 23.12 -11.76 14.04
N SER A 80 22.67 -12.69 13.22
CA SER A 80 22.93 -14.13 13.38
C SER A 80 22.78 -14.84 12.04
N ALA A 81 23.51 -15.94 11.87
CA ALA A 81 23.40 -16.81 10.72
C ALA A 81 23.43 -18.27 11.17
N ALA A 82 22.37 -19.01 10.85
CA ALA A 82 22.20 -20.43 11.10
C ALA A 82 21.61 -21.09 9.83
N PRO A 83 21.71 -22.42 9.68
CA PRO A 83 21.20 -23.10 8.49
C PRO A 83 19.69 -22.94 8.25
N ASP A 84 18.91 -22.72 9.31
CA ASP A 84 17.47 -22.57 9.28
C ASP A 84 17.01 -21.12 9.14
N LYS A 85 17.88 -20.14 9.47
CA LYS A 85 17.55 -18.72 9.33
C LYS A 85 18.77 -17.79 9.43
N VAL A 86 18.69 -16.65 8.76
CA VAL A 86 19.60 -15.52 8.95
C VAL A 86 18.80 -14.33 9.44
N ILE A 87 19.26 -13.67 10.50
CA ILE A 87 18.65 -12.46 11.05
C ILE A 87 19.52 -11.27 10.69
N LEU A 88 18.92 -10.31 10.02
CA LEU A 88 19.56 -9.07 9.58
C LEU A 88 18.93 -7.87 10.32
N SER A 89 19.72 -6.84 10.54
CA SER A 89 19.24 -5.53 11.03
C SER A 89 19.67 -4.46 10.05
N GLY A 90 18.74 -3.65 9.61
CA GLY A 90 19.04 -2.51 8.77
C GLY A 90 20.06 -1.57 9.40
N THR A 91 21.02 -1.10 8.63
CA THR A 91 22.08 -0.22 9.16
C THR A 91 21.54 1.17 9.50
N LYS A 92 20.55 1.64 8.75
CA LYS A 92 19.92 2.95 8.89
C LYS A 92 18.62 2.89 9.71
N THR A 93 17.71 2.00 9.34
CA THR A 93 16.36 1.94 9.90
C THR A 93 16.27 1.08 11.15
N ARG A 94 17.25 0.21 11.39
CA ARG A 94 17.24 -0.81 12.46
C ARG A 94 16.11 -1.83 12.35
N ASN A 95 15.46 -1.90 11.21
CA ASN A 95 14.45 -2.91 10.94
C ASN A 95 15.07 -4.32 10.96
N THR A 96 14.32 -5.26 11.50
CA THR A 96 14.71 -6.67 11.48
C THR A 96 14.20 -7.32 10.20
N ILE A 97 15.09 -8.03 9.50
CA ILE A 97 14.76 -8.88 8.36
C ILE A 97 15.16 -10.30 8.69
N VAL A 98 14.29 -11.25 8.44
CA VAL A 98 14.54 -12.67 8.62
C VAL A 98 14.56 -13.33 7.25
N LEU A 99 15.69 -13.97 6.92
CA LEU A 99 15.79 -14.83 5.75
C LEU A 99 15.63 -16.27 6.21
N VAL A 100 14.72 -17.00 5.58
CA VAL A 100 14.49 -18.43 5.79
C VAL A 100 14.77 -19.19 4.51
N PRO A 101 15.36 -20.40 4.56
CA PRO A 101 15.58 -21.19 3.37
C PRO A 101 14.24 -21.58 2.74
N MET A 102 14.18 -21.45 1.43
CA MET A 102 13.04 -21.90 0.63
C MET A 102 13.31 -23.31 0.10
N PRO A 103 12.32 -24.22 0.04
CA PRO A 103 12.48 -25.52 -0.60
C PRO A 103 13.00 -25.37 -2.04
N LYS A 104 13.99 -26.16 -2.43
CA LYS A 104 14.63 -26.06 -3.76
C LYS A 104 13.66 -26.34 -4.91
N GLU A 105 12.67 -27.16 -4.66
CA GLU A 105 11.63 -27.57 -5.62
C GLU A 105 10.56 -26.50 -5.82
N GLN A 106 10.49 -25.50 -4.92
CA GLN A 106 9.52 -24.41 -5.01
C GLN A 106 9.97 -23.39 -6.04
N ALA A 107 9.26 -23.28 -7.15
CA ALA A 107 9.48 -22.23 -8.12
C ALA A 107 9.13 -20.85 -7.53
N TRP A 108 10.01 -19.87 -7.71
CA TRP A 108 9.83 -18.52 -7.18
C TRP A 108 8.59 -17.82 -7.72
N SER A 109 8.37 -17.96 -9.03
CA SER A 109 7.20 -17.40 -9.70
C SER A 109 5.89 -17.96 -9.14
N ASP A 110 5.80 -19.28 -8.95
CA ASP A 110 4.61 -19.93 -8.41
C ASP A 110 4.32 -19.50 -6.98
N TYR A 111 5.37 -19.36 -6.15
CA TYR A 111 5.22 -18.86 -4.79
C TYR A 111 4.72 -17.41 -4.78
N LEU A 112 5.33 -16.51 -5.56
CA LEU A 112 4.93 -15.10 -5.63
C LEU A 112 3.52 -14.93 -6.21
N LYS A 113 3.13 -15.73 -7.21
CA LYS A 113 1.76 -15.75 -7.74
C LYS A 113 0.75 -16.20 -6.68
N ALA A 114 1.10 -17.19 -5.86
CA ALA A 114 0.24 -17.62 -4.76
C ALA A 114 0.11 -16.55 -3.68
N VAL A 115 1.19 -15.84 -3.33
CA VAL A 115 1.17 -14.69 -2.41
C VAL A 115 0.25 -13.59 -2.94
N ILE A 116 0.41 -13.19 -4.21
CA ILE A 116 -0.43 -12.17 -4.86
C ILE A 116 -1.89 -12.62 -4.89
N LYS A 117 -2.14 -13.89 -5.21
CA LYS A 117 -3.49 -14.44 -5.19
C LYS A 117 -4.13 -14.35 -3.80
N THR A 118 -3.40 -14.65 -2.74
CA THR A 118 -3.89 -14.51 -1.35
C THR A 118 -4.31 -13.06 -1.05
N GLN A 119 -3.54 -12.06 -1.52
CA GLN A 119 -3.89 -10.64 -1.40
C GLN A 119 -5.17 -10.30 -2.18
N GLU A 120 -5.35 -10.88 -3.35
CA GLU A 120 -6.52 -10.63 -4.21
C GLU A 120 -7.79 -11.33 -3.68
N ASP A 121 -7.67 -12.50 -3.11
CA ASP A 121 -8.79 -13.30 -2.60
C ASP A 121 -9.40 -12.66 -1.33
N ILE A 122 -8.57 -12.20 -0.39
CA ILE A 122 -9.03 -11.47 0.81
C ILE A 122 -8.92 -9.97 0.53
N PHE A 123 -9.85 -9.45 -0.25
CA PHE A 123 -9.77 -8.09 -0.80
C PHE A 123 -10.31 -6.99 0.12
N LEU A 124 -11.07 -7.32 1.16
CA LEU A 124 -11.58 -6.33 2.11
C LEU A 124 -10.47 -5.87 3.06
N GLY A 125 -10.46 -4.59 3.37
CA GLY A 125 -9.50 -3.98 4.30
C GLY A 125 -10.04 -3.80 5.72
N THR A 126 -11.25 -4.32 6.01
CA THR A 126 -11.92 -4.17 7.31
C THR A 126 -12.30 -5.52 7.88
N PHE A 127 -11.96 -5.76 9.16
CA PHE A 127 -12.17 -7.03 9.82
C PHE A 127 -12.64 -6.83 11.27
N HIS A 128 -13.33 -7.84 11.80
CA HIS A 128 -13.48 -8.06 13.24
C HIS A 128 -12.49 -9.12 13.69
N LEU A 129 -11.67 -8.82 14.69
CA LEU A 129 -10.88 -9.85 15.37
C LEU A 129 -11.78 -10.61 16.33
N LYS A 130 -11.96 -11.91 16.12
CA LYS A 130 -12.71 -12.81 16.99
C LYS A 130 -11.77 -13.82 17.65
N VAL A 131 -11.96 -14.07 18.96
CA VAL A 131 -11.21 -15.06 19.74
C VAL A 131 -12.22 -15.89 20.54
N ASN A 132 -12.19 -17.21 20.41
CA ASN A 132 -13.15 -18.13 21.01
C ASN A 132 -14.60 -17.72 20.72
N GLY A 133 -14.87 -17.33 19.48
CA GLY A 133 -16.17 -16.87 19.02
C GLY A 133 -16.61 -15.47 19.52
N LYS A 134 -15.82 -14.80 20.37
CA LYS A 134 -16.12 -13.46 20.90
C LYS A 134 -15.36 -12.40 20.10
N GLU A 135 -16.05 -11.35 19.71
CA GLU A 135 -15.43 -10.17 19.10
C GLU A 135 -14.55 -9.43 20.13
N ILE A 136 -13.31 -9.18 19.76
CA ILE A 136 -12.32 -8.46 20.56
C ILE A 136 -12.26 -6.99 20.14
N GLY A 137 -12.37 -6.70 18.83
CA GLY A 137 -12.32 -5.37 18.29
C GLY A 137 -12.36 -5.34 16.76
N SER A 138 -12.40 -4.11 16.23
CA SER A 138 -12.36 -3.87 14.79
C SER A 138 -10.94 -3.68 14.29
N VAL A 139 -10.68 -4.10 13.07
CA VAL A 139 -9.37 -4.04 12.43
C VAL A 139 -9.50 -3.34 11.09
N MET A 140 -8.64 -2.38 10.83
CA MET A 140 -8.47 -1.75 9.53
C MET A 140 -7.10 -2.12 8.97
N GLN A 141 -7.05 -2.53 7.71
CA GLN A 141 -5.82 -2.80 6.99
C GLN A 141 -5.41 -1.58 6.17
N ASP A 142 -4.16 -1.18 6.35
CA ASP A 142 -3.46 -0.29 5.43
C ASP A 142 -2.15 -0.96 5.02
N LYS A 143 -2.01 -1.24 3.72
CA LYS A 143 -0.89 -2.05 3.20
C LYS A 143 -0.82 -3.39 3.95
N ASN A 144 0.35 -3.77 4.47
CA ASN A 144 0.55 -5.00 5.22
C ASN A 144 0.59 -4.75 6.74
N VAL A 145 -0.22 -3.81 7.22
CA VAL A 145 -0.41 -3.50 8.64
C VAL A 145 -1.89 -3.52 8.99
N PHE A 146 -2.25 -4.27 10.01
CA PHE A 146 -3.55 -4.16 10.67
C PHE A 146 -3.48 -3.14 11.80
N THR A 147 -4.45 -2.24 11.86
CA THR A 147 -4.69 -1.41 13.04
C THR A 147 -5.89 -1.96 13.78
N LEU A 148 -5.64 -2.65 14.89
CA LEU A 148 -6.69 -3.16 15.79
C LEU A 148 -7.13 -2.06 16.75
N THR A 149 -8.43 -1.78 16.78
CA THR A 149 -9.09 -0.90 17.76
C THR A 149 -9.94 -1.77 18.68
N TYR A 150 -9.68 -1.75 19.99
CA TYR A 150 -10.34 -2.61 20.97
C TYR A 150 -10.57 -1.87 22.30
N ALA A 151 -11.49 -2.37 23.12
CA ALA A 151 -11.78 -1.77 24.42
C ALA A 151 -10.52 -1.76 25.31
N GLY A 152 -10.05 -0.58 25.66
CA GLY A 152 -8.91 -0.36 26.54
C GLY A 152 -9.27 -0.51 28.01
N ALA A 153 -8.27 -0.39 28.89
CA ALA A 153 -8.47 -0.34 30.34
C ALA A 153 -8.92 1.08 30.78
N GLY A 154 -10.06 1.55 30.28
CA GLY A 154 -10.57 2.90 30.54
C GLY A 154 -11.72 3.26 29.59
N GLU A 155 -12.08 4.54 29.53
CA GLU A 155 -13.17 5.03 28.67
C GLU A 155 -12.79 5.17 27.19
N LEU A 156 -11.49 5.10 26.86
CA LEU A 156 -10.98 5.25 25.50
C LEU A 156 -10.55 3.91 24.91
N ASP A 157 -10.89 3.70 23.63
CA ASP A 157 -10.42 2.54 22.89
C ASP A 157 -8.90 2.57 22.73
N ALA A 158 -8.28 1.42 22.90
CA ALA A 158 -6.87 1.22 22.63
C ALA A 158 -6.67 0.89 21.14
N LYS A 159 -5.51 1.30 20.59
CA LYS A 159 -5.10 0.95 19.23
C LYS A 159 -3.79 0.18 19.26
N LYS A 160 -3.67 -0.83 18.41
CA LYS A 160 -2.45 -1.60 18.22
C LYS A 160 -2.20 -1.83 16.74
N GLU A 161 -1.02 -1.44 16.28
CA GLU A 161 -0.53 -1.79 14.95
C GLU A 161 0.05 -3.22 14.97
N ILE A 162 -0.28 -3.98 13.94
CA ILE A 162 0.08 -5.40 13.80
C ILE A 162 0.60 -5.58 12.37
N PRO A 163 1.91 -5.37 12.14
CA PRO A 163 2.50 -5.62 10.85
C PRO A 163 2.55 -7.11 10.56
N PHE A 164 2.33 -7.48 9.30
CA PHE A 164 2.32 -8.85 8.82
C PHE A 164 2.98 -8.98 7.45
N VAL A 165 3.26 -10.20 7.03
CA VAL A 165 3.66 -10.57 5.68
C VAL A 165 2.64 -11.55 5.11
N TYR A 166 2.32 -11.41 3.84
CA TYR A 166 1.53 -12.42 3.14
C TYR A 166 2.35 -13.69 2.93
N THR A 167 1.70 -14.83 3.06
CA THR A 167 2.23 -16.15 2.67
C THR A 167 1.49 -16.66 1.42
N SER A 168 1.89 -17.79 0.90
CA SER A 168 1.22 -18.39 -0.27
C SER A 168 -0.23 -18.84 0.00
N ASP A 169 -0.65 -18.89 1.28
CA ASP A 169 -1.98 -19.35 1.68
C ASP A 169 -2.62 -18.53 2.82
N GLY A 170 -2.00 -17.40 3.21
CA GLY A 170 -2.52 -16.57 4.30
C GLY A 170 -1.59 -15.42 4.69
N ILE A 171 -1.44 -15.20 5.99
CA ILE A 171 -0.56 -14.18 6.55
C ILE A 171 0.22 -14.72 7.76
N GLU A 172 1.39 -14.14 7.99
CA GLU A 172 2.18 -14.36 9.22
C GLU A 172 2.48 -12.99 9.86
N LEU A 173 2.16 -12.85 11.16
CA LEU A 173 2.43 -11.63 11.90
C LEU A 173 3.94 -11.51 12.19
N TYR A 174 4.46 -10.31 12.14
CA TYR A 174 5.89 -10.06 12.46
C TYR A 174 6.22 -10.39 13.92
N GLU A 175 5.30 -10.05 14.81
CA GLU A 175 5.37 -10.41 16.21
C GLU A 175 4.08 -11.12 16.62
N PRO A 176 4.16 -12.18 17.43
CA PRO A 176 2.95 -12.82 17.92
C PRO A 176 2.04 -11.83 18.66
N LEU A 177 0.76 -11.84 18.32
CA LEU A 177 -0.26 -11.02 18.98
C LEU A 177 -0.83 -11.78 20.17
N THR A 178 -0.65 -11.23 21.38
CA THR A 178 -1.29 -11.76 22.60
C THR A 178 -2.47 -10.86 22.96
N ILE A 179 -3.70 -11.39 22.85
CA ILE A 179 -4.95 -10.72 23.20
C ILE A 179 -6.07 -11.74 23.41
N GLY A 180 -7.08 -11.40 24.21
CA GLY A 180 -8.20 -12.31 24.46
C GLY A 180 -7.80 -13.62 25.18
N GLY A 181 -6.62 -13.64 25.84
CA GLY A 181 -6.10 -14.80 26.56
C GLY A 181 -5.37 -15.83 25.67
N VAL A 182 -5.15 -15.53 24.39
CA VAL A 182 -4.42 -16.38 23.45
C VAL A 182 -3.27 -15.63 22.80
N THR A 183 -2.29 -16.38 22.29
CA THR A 183 -1.20 -15.84 21.48
C THR A 183 -1.29 -16.45 20.09
N MET A 184 -1.27 -15.61 19.06
CA MET A 184 -1.47 -15.98 17.66
C MET A 184 -0.42 -15.34 16.76
N SER A 185 -0.01 -16.03 15.68
CA SER A 185 1.01 -15.55 14.74
C SER A 185 0.74 -15.91 13.29
N ARG A 186 0.10 -17.05 13.00
CA ARG A 186 -0.12 -17.53 11.64
C ARG A 186 -1.59 -17.72 11.35
N PHE A 187 -1.98 -17.28 10.16
CA PHE A 187 -3.36 -17.33 9.70
C PHE A 187 -3.42 -17.82 8.26
N LYS A 188 -4.36 -18.71 7.99
CA LYS A 188 -4.69 -19.16 6.65
C LYS A 188 -5.85 -18.33 6.11
N ALA A 189 -5.80 -17.98 4.83
CA ALA A 189 -6.91 -17.33 4.14
C ALA A 189 -8.06 -18.31 3.92
N ASP A 190 -9.26 -17.93 4.31
CA ASP A 190 -10.52 -18.57 3.97
C ASP A 190 -11.26 -17.67 2.99
N THR A 191 -11.27 -18.10 1.72
CA THR A 191 -11.82 -17.31 0.61
C THR A 191 -13.35 -17.37 0.55
N GLU A 192 -13.98 -18.35 1.18
CA GLU A 192 -15.44 -18.48 1.24
C GLU A 192 -15.99 -17.45 2.24
N ASP A 193 -15.39 -17.37 3.43
CA ASP A 193 -15.77 -16.43 4.48
C ASP A 193 -15.05 -15.07 4.40
N VAL A 194 -14.15 -14.89 3.41
CA VAL A 194 -13.29 -13.70 3.28
C VAL A 194 -12.64 -13.37 4.63
N SER A 195 -11.93 -14.33 5.20
CA SER A 195 -11.35 -14.23 6.55
C SER A 195 -9.93 -14.81 6.60
N TYR A 196 -9.20 -14.46 7.67
CA TYR A 196 -7.95 -15.12 8.03
C TYR A 196 -8.18 -15.94 9.30
N VAL A 197 -8.05 -17.25 9.21
CA VAL A 197 -8.27 -18.20 10.32
C VAL A 197 -6.93 -18.60 10.94
N CYS A 198 -6.79 -18.45 12.25
CA CYS A 198 -5.56 -18.80 12.97
C CYS A 198 -5.24 -20.30 12.84
N THR A 199 -3.96 -20.61 12.58
CA THR A 199 -3.47 -21.98 12.45
C THR A 199 -2.55 -22.41 13.59
N ASP A 200 -2.32 -21.52 14.57
CA ASP A 200 -1.52 -21.88 15.76
C ASP A 200 -2.27 -22.88 16.62
N ALA A 201 -1.52 -23.82 17.21
CA ALA A 201 -2.09 -24.94 17.94
C ALA A 201 -2.97 -24.50 19.13
N ASN A 202 -4.19 -25.01 19.20
CA ASN A 202 -5.17 -24.71 20.25
C ASN A 202 -5.61 -23.23 20.34
N VAL A 203 -5.52 -22.49 19.25
CA VAL A 203 -5.98 -21.11 19.17
C VAL A 203 -7.20 -21.03 18.25
N ASP A 204 -8.36 -20.66 18.81
CA ASP A 204 -9.55 -20.33 18.04
C ASP A 204 -9.61 -18.81 17.89
N ALA A 205 -9.08 -18.31 16.77
CA ALA A 205 -9.09 -16.90 16.44
C ALA A 205 -9.20 -16.68 14.93
N LYS A 206 -9.88 -15.60 14.52
CA LYS A 206 -9.98 -15.18 13.12
C LYS A 206 -10.08 -13.67 12.96
N PHE A 207 -9.55 -13.16 11.87
CA PHE A 207 -9.90 -11.86 11.33
C PHE A 207 -11.01 -12.09 10.29
N GLU A 208 -12.24 -11.77 10.64
CA GLU A 208 -13.43 -11.93 9.80
C GLU A 208 -13.73 -10.63 9.08
N ALA A 209 -13.67 -10.63 7.76
CA ALA A 209 -13.88 -9.42 6.97
C ALA A 209 -15.35 -9.00 6.96
N PHE A 210 -15.57 -7.68 6.84
CA PHE A 210 -16.89 -7.11 6.63
C PHE A 210 -16.82 -5.92 5.66
N TYR A 211 -17.92 -5.63 4.97
CA TYR A 211 -18.02 -4.45 4.13
C TYR A 211 -18.20 -3.20 5.01
N PRO A 212 -17.30 -2.18 4.89
CA PRO A 212 -17.48 -0.95 5.65
C PRO A 212 -18.74 -0.22 5.23
N GLU A 213 -19.29 0.60 6.12
CA GLU A 213 -20.40 1.47 5.79
C GLU A 213 -20.06 2.40 4.61
N GLY A 214 -21.01 2.54 3.67
CA GLY A 214 -20.74 3.29 2.44
C GLY A 214 -19.98 2.53 1.37
N TYR A 215 -19.63 1.25 1.58
CA TYR A 215 -19.01 0.43 0.53
C TYR A 215 -19.86 0.42 -0.73
N ARG A 216 -19.21 0.62 -1.89
CA ARG A 216 -19.84 0.50 -3.21
C ARG A 216 -19.04 -0.44 -4.07
N PHE A 217 -19.73 -1.37 -4.75
CA PHE A 217 -19.11 -2.19 -5.78
C PHE A 217 -18.72 -1.34 -6.99
N TYR A 218 -17.80 -1.83 -7.80
CA TYR A 218 -17.25 -1.14 -8.95
C TYR A 218 -18.33 -0.45 -9.81
N ASP A 219 -19.36 -1.21 -10.23
CA ASP A 219 -20.42 -0.68 -11.10
C ASP A 219 -21.30 0.39 -10.44
N GLN A 220 -21.39 0.41 -9.12
CA GLN A 220 -22.21 1.37 -8.39
C GLN A 220 -21.60 2.78 -8.35
N LEU A 221 -20.29 2.89 -8.63
CA LEU A 221 -19.58 4.18 -8.70
C LEU A 221 -19.67 4.82 -10.10
N ILE A 222 -20.11 4.06 -11.12
CA ILE A 222 -20.31 4.59 -12.46
C ILE A 222 -21.53 5.50 -12.47
N GLY A 223 -21.44 6.63 -13.20
CA GLY A 223 -22.60 7.52 -13.34
C GLY A 223 -22.21 8.98 -13.52
N THR A 224 -23.22 9.82 -13.40
CA THR A 224 -23.13 11.28 -13.50
C THR A 224 -23.13 11.91 -12.10
N TYR A 225 -22.19 12.82 -11.87
CA TYR A 225 -22.01 13.51 -10.60
C TYR A 225 -21.98 15.03 -10.81
N LYS A 226 -22.21 15.77 -9.71
CA LYS A 226 -21.89 17.20 -9.61
C LYS A 226 -20.66 17.41 -8.74
N LEU A 227 -19.74 18.24 -9.25
CA LEU A 227 -18.62 18.85 -8.52
C LEU A 227 -18.90 20.35 -8.48
N GLY A 228 -19.57 20.82 -7.43
CA GLY A 228 -20.17 22.16 -7.43
C GLY A 228 -21.16 22.30 -8.58
N ASN A 229 -20.90 23.25 -9.48
CA ASN A 229 -21.75 23.51 -10.66
C ASN A 229 -21.32 22.67 -11.89
N THR A 230 -20.19 21.98 -11.84
CA THR A 230 -19.64 21.21 -12.95
C THR A 230 -20.24 19.81 -12.99
N THR A 231 -20.57 19.33 -14.18
CA THR A 231 -20.97 17.93 -14.38
C THR A 231 -19.74 17.06 -14.59
N VAL A 232 -19.60 16.02 -13.77
CA VAL A 232 -18.54 15.03 -13.82
C VAL A 232 -19.14 13.68 -14.17
N LYS A 233 -18.50 12.92 -15.03
CA LYS A 233 -18.90 11.54 -15.34
C LYS A 233 -17.80 10.57 -14.94
N VAL A 234 -18.16 9.55 -14.20
CA VAL A 234 -17.34 8.39 -13.88
C VAL A 234 -17.71 7.27 -14.84
N ILE A 235 -16.76 6.85 -15.66
CA ILE A 235 -16.96 5.91 -16.77
C ILE A 235 -16.08 4.70 -16.51
N ASN A 236 -16.63 3.49 -16.66
CA ASN A 236 -15.88 2.25 -16.51
C ASN A 236 -14.80 2.09 -17.59
N ASN A 237 -13.68 1.50 -17.20
CA ASN A 237 -12.67 1.02 -18.11
C ASN A 237 -12.79 -0.51 -18.30
N PRO A 238 -12.29 -1.08 -19.42
CA PRO A 238 -12.40 -2.51 -19.70
C PRO A 238 -11.72 -3.44 -18.69
N ASP A 239 -10.80 -2.91 -17.90
CA ASP A 239 -10.07 -3.65 -16.87
C ASP A 239 -10.90 -3.94 -15.59
N ASN A 240 -12.06 -3.29 -15.43
CA ASN A 240 -12.90 -3.30 -14.23
C ASN A 240 -12.12 -2.99 -12.92
N LYS A 241 -11.01 -2.26 -13.03
CA LYS A 241 -10.14 -1.85 -11.92
C LYS A 241 -9.96 -0.33 -11.87
N THR A 242 -10.14 0.34 -13.02
CA THR A 242 -9.95 1.78 -13.15
C THR A 242 -11.17 2.45 -13.78
N TYR A 243 -11.25 3.78 -13.63
CA TYR A 243 -12.27 4.61 -14.25
C TYR A 243 -11.63 5.75 -15.02
N THR A 244 -12.30 6.15 -16.11
CA THR A 244 -12.04 7.44 -16.76
C THR A 244 -13.04 8.45 -16.21
N ILE A 245 -12.55 9.60 -15.72
CA ILE A 245 -13.39 10.66 -15.18
C ILE A 245 -13.30 11.88 -16.11
N THR A 246 -14.45 12.32 -16.61
CA THR A 246 -14.57 13.54 -17.43
C THR A 246 -15.19 14.68 -16.62
N GLY A 247 -14.85 15.92 -16.94
CA GLY A 247 -15.40 17.10 -16.26
C GLY A 247 -14.75 17.43 -14.91
N PHE A 248 -13.91 16.57 -14.37
CA PHE A 248 -13.10 16.85 -13.19
C PHE A 248 -11.95 17.82 -13.53
N TYR A 249 -11.29 17.58 -14.64
CA TYR A 249 -10.37 18.50 -15.29
C TYR A 249 -11.03 19.08 -16.56
N SER A 250 -11.03 20.42 -16.70
CA SER A 250 -11.81 21.10 -17.72
C SER A 250 -11.34 20.87 -19.17
N GLN A 251 -10.08 20.50 -19.35
CA GLN A 251 -9.45 20.33 -20.66
C GLN A 251 -9.14 18.89 -21.04
N GLY A 252 -9.63 17.91 -20.24
CA GLY A 252 -9.36 16.51 -20.49
C GLY A 252 -10.01 15.56 -19.50
N THR A 253 -9.43 14.39 -19.43
CA THR A 253 -9.87 13.32 -18.54
C THR A 253 -8.82 13.03 -17.47
N ILE A 254 -9.24 12.49 -16.37
CA ILE A 254 -8.36 11.88 -15.37
C ILE A 254 -8.68 10.40 -15.22
N GLN A 255 -7.71 9.65 -14.73
CA GLN A 255 -7.89 8.25 -14.32
C GLN A 255 -8.08 8.18 -12.81
N ALA A 256 -8.96 7.29 -12.36
CA ALA A 256 -9.10 6.92 -10.98
C ALA A 256 -9.04 5.40 -10.84
N GLU A 257 -8.49 4.92 -9.74
CA GLU A 257 -8.46 3.51 -9.40
C GLU A 257 -9.67 3.13 -8.54
N TYR A 258 -10.17 1.91 -8.68
CA TYR A 258 -11.12 1.34 -7.75
C TYR A 258 -10.40 0.72 -6.56
N MET A 259 -10.57 1.30 -5.39
CA MET A 259 -10.08 0.72 -4.14
C MET A 259 -11.03 -0.39 -3.67
N ARG A 260 -10.79 -1.61 -4.12
CA ARG A 260 -11.63 -2.76 -3.80
C ARG A 260 -11.75 -3.01 -2.29
N SER A 261 -10.71 -2.71 -1.52
CA SER A 261 -10.71 -2.87 -0.05
C SER A 261 -11.70 -1.95 0.69
N LEU A 262 -11.99 -0.79 0.13
CA LEU A 262 -12.88 0.22 0.73
C LEU A 262 -14.13 0.50 -0.12
N GLY A 263 -14.21 -0.05 -1.34
CA GLY A 263 -15.32 0.15 -2.25
C GLY A 263 -15.48 1.60 -2.71
N THR A 264 -14.38 2.27 -3.07
CA THR A 264 -14.39 3.69 -3.43
C THR A 264 -13.39 4.02 -4.54
N LEU A 265 -13.33 5.29 -4.93
CA LEU A 265 -12.37 5.82 -5.91
C LEU A 265 -11.06 6.26 -5.23
N SER A 266 -9.94 6.11 -5.94
CA SER A 266 -8.67 6.76 -5.59
C SER A 266 -8.18 7.57 -6.79
N ILE A 267 -7.86 8.85 -6.58
CA ILE A 267 -7.31 9.74 -7.60
C ILE A 267 -5.88 10.08 -7.18
N LYS A 268 -4.93 9.75 -8.06
CA LYS A 268 -3.49 9.94 -7.80
C LYS A 268 -2.87 10.97 -8.73
N PHE A 269 -1.68 11.42 -8.37
CA PHE A 269 -0.79 12.17 -9.26
C PHE A 269 -0.68 11.47 -10.62
N GLN A 270 -0.87 12.22 -11.70
CA GLN A 270 -0.84 11.67 -13.05
C GLN A 270 -0.57 12.74 -14.11
N TYR A 271 0.00 12.30 -15.23
CA TYR A 271 0.14 13.10 -16.44
C TYR A 271 -1.21 13.21 -17.16
N LEU A 272 -1.59 14.44 -17.52
CA LEU A 272 -2.88 14.75 -18.17
C LEU A 272 -2.75 15.04 -19.67
N GLY A 273 -1.53 15.12 -20.20
CA GLY A 273 -1.26 15.46 -21.59
C GLY A 273 -0.53 16.80 -21.76
N THR A 274 -0.50 17.32 -22.99
CA THR A 274 0.12 18.59 -23.31
C THR A 274 -0.93 19.66 -23.62
N TYR A 275 -0.67 20.90 -23.22
CA TYR A 275 -1.47 22.05 -23.56
C TYR A 275 -0.57 23.26 -23.84
N SER A 276 -0.72 23.89 -25.00
CA SER A 276 0.08 25.04 -25.41
C SER A 276 1.60 24.88 -25.27
N GLY A 277 2.10 23.67 -25.52
CA GLY A 277 3.54 23.35 -25.40
C GLY A 277 4.02 22.95 -24.00
N TYR A 278 3.17 23.00 -22.99
CA TYR A 278 3.46 22.58 -21.62
C TYR A 278 2.97 21.17 -21.33
N PHE A 279 3.65 20.50 -20.42
CA PHE A 279 3.25 19.19 -19.88
C PHE A 279 2.36 19.40 -18.65
N ILE A 280 1.15 18.87 -18.68
CA ILE A 280 0.15 19.09 -17.63
C ILE A 280 0.08 17.85 -16.73
N TYR A 281 0.12 18.09 -15.42
CA TYR A 281 -0.01 17.05 -14.42
C TYR A 281 -1.08 17.39 -13.39
N LEU A 282 -1.78 16.38 -12.92
CA LEU A 282 -2.64 16.48 -11.73
C LEU A 282 -1.77 16.29 -10.48
N CYS A 283 -1.51 17.36 -9.77
CA CYS A 283 -0.67 17.39 -8.58
C CYS A 283 -1.53 17.41 -7.31
N GLY A 284 -1.10 16.75 -6.25
CA GLY A 284 -1.70 16.88 -4.93
C GLY A 284 -1.40 18.26 -4.33
N TRP A 285 -2.36 18.85 -3.61
CA TRP A 285 -2.22 20.18 -3.02
C TRP A 285 -2.71 20.19 -1.57
N ASP A 286 -1.89 20.74 -0.67
CA ASP A 286 -2.23 21.11 0.69
C ASP A 286 -2.62 22.60 0.68
N THR A 287 -3.91 22.89 0.81
CA THR A 287 -4.39 24.27 0.79
C THR A 287 -4.07 25.04 2.07
N VAL A 288 -3.79 24.35 3.18
CA VAL A 288 -3.47 24.96 4.47
C VAL A 288 -2.01 25.38 4.51
N ALA A 289 -1.09 24.47 4.14
CA ALA A 289 0.34 24.78 4.09
C ALA A 289 0.72 25.58 2.81
N GLY A 290 -0.11 25.53 1.76
CA GLY A 290 0.17 26.19 0.48
C GLY A 290 1.16 25.40 -0.40
N TYR A 291 1.50 24.17 -0.04
CA TYR A 291 2.42 23.32 -0.80
C TYR A 291 1.67 22.40 -1.76
N TYR A 292 2.33 22.00 -2.84
CA TYR A 292 1.84 20.98 -3.76
C TYR A 292 2.94 19.98 -4.09
N THR A 293 2.54 18.78 -4.51
CA THR A 293 3.45 17.68 -4.80
C THR A 293 3.15 17.05 -6.15
N TRP A 294 4.23 16.62 -6.82
CA TRP A 294 4.21 15.78 -8.03
C TRP A 294 4.88 14.43 -7.77
N MET A 295 4.93 14.01 -6.51
CA MET A 295 5.50 12.72 -6.12
C MET A 295 4.57 11.59 -6.55
N GLU A 296 5.14 10.56 -7.18
CA GLU A 296 4.42 9.37 -7.63
C GLU A 296 3.67 8.71 -6.47
N GLY A 297 2.45 8.26 -6.73
CA GLY A 297 1.60 7.59 -5.74
C GLY A 297 0.82 8.54 -4.81
N THR A 298 1.21 9.81 -4.70
CA THR A 298 0.44 10.79 -3.90
C THR A 298 -0.92 11.06 -4.49
N GLY A 299 -1.93 11.31 -3.65
CA GLY A 299 -3.28 11.56 -4.10
C GLY A 299 -4.29 11.52 -2.97
N MET A 300 -5.54 11.30 -3.33
CA MET A 300 -6.66 11.26 -2.38
C MET A 300 -7.53 10.03 -2.61
N ASN A 301 -8.00 9.45 -1.52
CA ASN A 301 -8.95 8.35 -1.51
C ASN A 301 -10.35 8.88 -1.25
N GLY A 302 -11.33 8.33 -1.97
CA GLY A 302 -12.73 8.65 -1.77
C GLY A 302 -13.27 8.11 -0.44
N VAL A 303 -14.21 8.85 0.14
CA VAL A 303 -15.01 8.45 1.27
C VAL A 303 -16.48 8.58 0.85
N ASN A 304 -17.15 7.46 0.70
CA ASN A 304 -18.53 7.42 0.24
C ASN A 304 -19.49 7.73 1.39
N SER A 305 -20.59 8.45 1.09
CA SER A 305 -21.72 8.57 2.02
C SER A 305 -22.42 7.22 2.21
N LYS A 306 -23.06 7.06 3.36
CA LYS A 306 -23.96 5.93 3.64
C LYS A 306 -25.27 6.09 2.90
N ASP A 307 -25.79 7.31 2.89
CA ASP A 307 -27.10 7.69 2.37
C ASP A 307 -27.05 8.10 0.90
N GLU A 308 -28.20 8.03 0.24
CA GLU A 308 -28.40 8.53 -1.12
C GLU A 308 -28.91 10.00 -1.08
N PRO A 309 -28.54 10.84 -2.06
CA PRO A 309 -27.67 10.50 -3.21
C PRO A 309 -26.25 10.23 -2.76
N LEU A 310 -25.60 9.24 -3.39
CA LEU A 310 -24.21 8.92 -3.12
C LEU A 310 -23.33 10.18 -3.23
N THR A 311 -22.64 10.48 -2.16
CA THR A 311 -21.66 11.56 -2.10
C THR A 311 -20.27 10.97 -1.86
N ILE A 312 -19.29 11.38 -2.65
CA ILE A 312 -17.90 10.98 -2.51
C ILE A 312 -17.07 12.20 -2.14
N SER A 313 -16.66 12.31 -0.90
CA SER A 313 -15.61 13.24 -0.48
C SER A 313 -14.23 12.58 -0.61
N PHE A 314 -13.16 13.35 -0.48
CA PHE A 314 -11.80 12.82 -0.66
C PHE A 314 -10.92 13.19 0.51
N THR A 315 -10.09 12.25 0.94
CA THR A 315 -9.09 12.40 2.00
C THR A 315 -7.71 12.03 1.49
N ASP A 316 -6.68 12.60 2.08
CA ASP A 316 -5.29 12.26 1.79
C ASP A 316 -5.04 10.75 1.86
N ASN A 317 -4.21 10.24 0.95
CA ASN A 317 -3.83 8.83 0.93
C ASN A 317 -2.59 8.52 1.80
N GLY A 318 -2.04 9.51 2.51
CA GLY A 318 -0.95 9.35 3.47
C GLY A 318 0.44 9.09 2.86
N ILE A 319 0.61 9.31 1.55
CA ILE A 319 1.89 9.05 0.87
C ILE A 319 2.87 10.23 0.98
N TRP A 320 2.38 11.45 1.20
CA TRP A 320 3.22 12.66 1.20
C TRP A 320 3.86 13.01 2.54
N GLY A 321 4.12 12.05 3.38
CA GLY A 321 4.81 12.27 4.63
C GLY A 321 4.01 13.11 5.63
N ASP A 322 4.64 14.14 6.19
CA ASP A 322 4.01 15.04 7.17
C ASP A 322 3.06 16.07 6.55
N ASN A 323 2.98 16.15 5.21
CA ASN A 323 2.03 17.02 4.52
C ASN A 323 0.73 16.27 4.22
N SER A 324 -0.37 17.01 4.04
CA SER A 324 -1.68 16.43 3.77
C SER A 324 -2.29 17.01 2.51
N ILE A 325 -2.76 16.13 1.62
CA ILE A 325 -3.46 16.54 0.38
C ILE A 325 -4.93 16.68 0.67
N ASP A 326 -5.48 17.89 0.47
CA ASP A 326 -6.92 18.17 0.58
C ASP A 326 -7.55 18.62 -0.75
N SER A 327 -6.73 18.81 -1.79
CA SER A 327 -7.12 19.40 -3.06
C SER A 327 -6.20 18.95 -4.19
N PHE A 328 -6.56 19.30 -5.43
CA PHE A 328 -5.72 19.04 -6.59
C PHE A 328 -5.42 20.33 -7.39
N LEU A 329 -4.25 20.32 -8.02
CA LEU A 329 -3.86 21.32 -9.02
C LEU A 329 -3.62 20.64 -10.37
N ALA A 330 -4.28 21.08 -11.43
CA ALA A 330 -3.77 20.85 -12.77
C ALA A 330 -2.65 21.87 -13.01
N PHE A 331 -1.41 21.42 -13.03
CA PHE A 331 -0.22 22.25 -13.06
C PHE A 331 0.60 22.03 -14.35
N ALA A 332 1.05 23.12 -14.94
CA ALA A 332 1.85 23.12 -16.17
C ALA A 332 3.34 23.13 -15.86
N PHE A 333 4.10 22.30 -16.57
CA PHE A 333 5.56 22.20 -16.49
C PHE A 333 6.16 22.40 -17.89
N GLU A 334 7.34 23.01 -17.97
CA GLU A 334 8.08 23.24 -19.22
C GLU A 334 8.79 22.00 -19.74
N GLY A 335 8.94 20.95 -18.92
CA GLY A 335 9.63 19.72 -19.26
C GLY A 335 9.12 18.48 -18.53
N GLN A 336 9.62 17.32 -18.92
CA GLN A 336 9.42 16.03 -18.27
C GLN A 336 10.74 15.41 -17.84
N PRO A 337 10.82 14.81 -16.65
CA PRO A 337 9.79 14.75 -15.60
C PRO A 337 9.55 16.11 -14.93
N PRO A 338 8.42 16.29 -14.19
CA PRO A 338 8.19 17.50 -13.40
C PRO A 338 9.27 17.66 -12.33
N THR A 339 9.75 18.90 -12.18
CA THR A 339 10.76 19.31 -11.19
C THR A 339 10.40 20.67 -10.63
N SER A 340 11.02 21.07 -9.52
CA SER A 340 10.85 22.42 -8.96
C SER A 340 11.36 23.53 -9.88
N SER A 341 12.29 23.22 -10.77
CA SER A 341 12.90 24.20 -11.69
C SER A 341 12.16 24.37 -13.00
N ASN A 342 11.28 23.44 -13.40
CA ASN A 342 10.52 23.50 -14.65
C ASN A 342 9.02 23.72 -14.45
N GLY A 343 8.59 24.02 -13.21
CA GLY A 343 7.21 24.39 -12.90
C GLY A 343 6.85 25.76 -13.50
N TYR A 344 5.70 25.86 -14.16
CA TYR A 344 5.26 27.09 -14.85
C TYR A 344 4.07 27.75 -14.15
N ALA A 345 2.89 27.12 -14.16
CA ALA A 345 1.68 27.72 -13.61
C ALA A 345 0.59 26.70 -13.27
N ALA A 346 -0.24 27.02 -12.28
CA ALA A 346 -1.48 26.30 -12.02
C ALA A 346 -2.54 26.72 -13.05
N LEU A 347 -3.06 25.76 -13.81
CA LEU A 347 -4.12 25.96 -14.81
C LEU A 347 -5.52 25.85 -14.22
N GLN A 348 -5.69 24.92 -13.30
CA GLN A 348 -6.98 24.70 -12.61
C GLN A 348 -6.74 24.26 -11.16
N ARG A 349 -7.55 24.83 -10.27
CA ARG A 349 -7.62 24.44 -8.85
C ARG A 349 -8.89 23.67 -8.59
N ILE A 350 -8.78 22.49 -8.00
CA ILE A 350 -9.89 21.61 -7.64
C ILE A 350 -9.84 21.49 -6.12
N ILE A 351 -10.55 22.39 -5.44
CA ILE A 351 -10.45 22.61 -4.01
C ILE A 351 -11.45 21.71 -3.28
N LYS A 352 -10.95 20.87 -2.37
CA LYS A 352 -11.72 19.99 -1.49
C LYS A 352 -12.88 19.32 -2.24
N PRO A 353 -12.58 18.52 -3.28
CA PRO A 353 -13.57 18.01 -4.20
C PRO A 353 -14.59 17.13 -3.47
N VAL A 354 -15.86 17.31 -3.81
CA VAL A 354 -16.98 16.46 -3.39
C VAL A 354 -17.83 16.16 -4.62
N LEU A 355 -18.00 14.89 -4.94
CA LEU A 355 -18.84 14.41 -6.03
C LEU A 355 -20.19 13.99 -5.47
N VAL A 356 -21.28 14.54 -6.00
CA VAL A 356 -22.66 14.19 -5.62
C VAL A 356 -23.34 13.53 -6.80
N LYS A 357 -23.72 12.26 -6.67
CA LYS A 357 -24.36 11.46 -7.72
C LYS A 357 -25.71 12.04 -8.08
N GLN A 358 -26.07 12.01 -9.36
CA GLN A 358 -27.27 12.65 -9.90
C GLN A 358 -28.35 11.64 -10.34
N ASP A 359 -27.96 10.37 -10.56
CA ASP A 359 -28.77 9.27 -11.10
C ASP A 359 -28.62 7.98 -10.29
#